data_0c459db94f11248445671b244a59cabb
#
_entry.id   0c459db94f11248445671b244a59cabb
#
_cell.length_a   1.000
_cell.length_b   1.000
_cell.length_c   1.000
_cell.angle_alpha   90.00
_cell.angle_beta   90.00
_cell.angle_gamma   90.00
#
_symmetry.space_group_name_H-M   'P 1'
#
loop_
_entity.id
_entity.type
_entity.pdbx_description
1 polymer ?
#
loop_
_entity_poly.entity_id
_entity_poly.type
_entity_poly.pdbx_seq_one_letter_code
_entity_poly.pdbx_strand_id
1 'polypeptide(L)' 'MKALITGGAGFIGSHLADLLLARGHQVLLLDDLSTGSHRNIEHLTGRTDVEFVLGSILNADLLDDCVARSD' A
#
# COMPACT_ATOMS: atom_id res chain seq x y z
N MET A 1 -1.43 -8.52 11.52
CA MET A 1 -1.72 -8.85 10.11
C MET A 1 -0.98 -7.88 9.21
N LYS A 2 -0.52 -8.34 8.07
CA LYS A 2 0.07 -7.48 7.05
C LYS A 2 -0.86 -7.45 5.85
N ALA A 3 -1.55 -6.34 5.67
CA ALA A 3 -2.56 -6.19 4.63
C ALA A 3 -1.93 -5.62 3.35
N LEU A 4 -2.28 -6.19 2.21
CA LEU A 4 -1.95 -5.63 0.90
C LEU A 4 -3.09 -4.73 0.45
N ILE A 5 -2.76 -3.49 0.07
CA ILE A 5 -3.73 -2.55 -0.49
C ILE A 5 -3.25 -2.18 -1.90
N THR A 6 -3.98 -2.61 -2.91
CA THR A 6 -3.75 -2.15 -4.29
C THR A 6 -4.42 -0.80 -4.46
N GLY A 7 -3.78 0.09 -5.20
CA GLY A 7 -4.24 1.47 -5.29
C GLY A 7 -4.05 2.24 -3.99
N GLY A 8 -3.01 1.89 -3.23
CA GLY A 8 -2.81 2.43 -1.88
C GLY A 8 -2.52 3.92 -1.81
N ALA A 9 -2.08 4.54 -2.92
CA ALA A 9 -1.87 5.98 -2.99
C ALA A 9 -3.11 6.75 -3.45
N GLY A 10 -4.22 6.06 -3.73
CA GLY A 10 -5.50 6.69 -4.00
C GLY A 10 -6.16 7.20 -2.73
N PHE A 11 -7.21 7.99 -2.89
CA PHE A 11 -7.90 8.60 -1.75
C PHE A 11 -8.45 7.54 -0.79
N ILE A 12 -9.19 6.57 -1.32
CA ILE A 12 -9.80 5.52 -0.49
C ILE A 12 -8.75 4.59 0.08
N GLY A 13 -7.77 4.18 -0.74
CA GLY A 13 -6.72 3.27 -0.29
C GLY A 13 -5.85 3.86 0.81
N SER A 14 -5.51 5.14 0.72
CA SER A 14 -4.71 5.81 1.74
C SER A 14 -5.48 5.93 3.07
N HIS A 15 -6.79 6.19 3.03
CA HIS A 15 -7.61 6.22 4.23
C HIS A 15 -7.76 4.84 4.87
N LEU A 16 -7.87 3.79 4.06
CA LEU A 16 -7.90 2.42 4.56
C LEU A 16 -6.57 2.06 5.24
N ALA A 17 -5.45 2.48 4.65
CA ALA A 17 -4.14 2.28 5.25
C ALA A 17 -4.06 2.94 6.63
N ASP A 18 -4.51 4.18 6.75
CA ASP A 18 -4.52 4.90 8.02
C ASP A 18 -5.34 4.15 9.08
N LEU A 19 -6.51 3.65 8.70
CA LEU A 19 -7.38 2.90 9.60
C LEU A 19 -6.71 1.61 10.09
N LEU A 20 -6.10 0.84 9.19
CA LEU A 20 -5.44 -0.41 9.54
C LEU A 20 -4.22 -0.18 10.43
N LEU A 21 -3.44 0.86 10.14
CA LEU A 21 -2.29 1.23 10.97
C LEU A 21 -2.72 1.64 12.37
N ALA A 22 -3.83 2.38 12.47
CA ALA A 22 -4.37 2.78 13.78
C ALA A 22 -4.81 1.58 14.61
N ARG A 23 -5.12 0.46 13.97
CA ARG A 23 -5.50 -0.79 14.63
C ARG A 23 -4.33 -1.76 14.85
N GLY A 24 -3.11 -1.30 14.61
CA GLY A 24 -1.91 -2.08 14.88
C GLY A 24 -1.50 -3.07 13.79
N HIS A 25 -2.08 -2.97 12.60
CA HIS A 25 -1.69 -3.82 11.48
C HIS A 25 -0.54 -3.22 10.70
N GLN A 26 0.17 -4.07 9.96
CA GLN A 26 1.15 -3.65 8.96
C GLN A 26 0.47 -3.53 7.61
N VAL A 27 0.99 -2.66 6.74
CA VAL A 27 0.39 -2.38 5.44
C VAL A 27 1.45 -2.41 4.35
N LEU A 28 1.15 -3.12 3.26
CA LEU A 28 1.92 -3.09 2.02
C LEU A 28 1.06 -2.40 0.96
N LEU A 29 1.53 -1.26 0.46
CA LEU A 29 0.82 -0.45 -0.53
C LEU A 29 1.40 -0.71 -1.92
N LEU A 30 0.56 -1.11 -2.86
CA LEU A 30 0.95 -1.28 -4.26
C LEU A 30 0.16 -0.29 -5.11
N ASP A 31 0.86 0.61 -5.81
CA ASP A 31 0.24 1.63 -6.65
C ASP A 31 1.21 2.06 -7.73
N ASP A 32 0.71 2.33 -8.93
CA ASP A 32 1.50 2.87 -10.03
C ASP A 32 1.40 4.39 -10.14
N LEU A 33 0.63 5.02 -9.24
CA LEU A 33 0.40 6.45 -9.19
C LEU A 33 -0.33 7.02 -10.42
N SER A 34 -0.98 6.17 -11.20
CA SER A 34 -1.69 6.61 -12.41
C SER A 34 -2.94 7.44 -12.08
N THR A 35 -3.63 7.09 -10.98
CA THR A 35 -4.82 7.81 -10.52
C THR A 35 -4.68 8.35 -9.11
N GLY A 36 -3.73 7.80 -8.35
CA GLY A 36 -3.44 8.26 -7.00
C GLY A 36 -2.30 9.27 -6.98
N SER A 37 -1.89 9.66 -5.79
CA SER A 37 -0.81 10.63 -5.61
C SER A 37 0.06 10.21 -4.43
N HIS A 38 1.37 10.32 -4.60
CA HIS A 38 2.32 10.12 -3.50
C HIS A 38 1.99 11.03 -2.31
N ARG A 39 1.40 12.19 -2.58
CA ARG A 39 0.97 13.13 -1.53
C ARG A 39 -0.01 12.50 -0.55
N ASN A 40 -0.86 11.59 -1.01
CA ASN A 40 -1.85 10.91 -0.16
C ASN A 40 -1.21 10.01 0.88
N ILE A 41 0.02 9.53 0.65
CA ILE A 41 0.72 8.62 1.54
C ILE A 41 2.01 9.23 2.09
N GLU A 42 2.26 10.51 1.83
CA GLU A 42 3.49 11.18 2.25
C GLU A 42 3.68 11.11 3.77
N HIS A 43 2.59 11.23 4.53
CA HIS A 43 2.62 11.13 5.98
C HIS A 43 3.00 9.75 6.50
N LEU A 44 2.98 8.74 5.65
CA LEU A 44 3.34 7.36 6.00
C LEU A 44 4.81 7.06 5.73
N THR A 45 5.52 7.98 5.10
CA THR A 45 6.93 7.80 4.76
C THR A 45 7.77 7.64 6.02
N GLY A 46 8.63 6.64 6.03
CA GLY A 46 9.52 6.39 7.16
C GLY A 46 8.94 5.53 8.28
N ARG A 47 7.65 5.16 8.20
CA ARG A 47 7.08 4.23 9.17
C ARG A 47 7.60 2.82 8.92
N THR A 48 7.85 2.08 10.01
CA THR A 48 8.34 0.70 9.91
C THR A 48 7.22 -0.30 9.63
N ASP A 49 5.97 0.09 9.83
CA ASP A 49 4.79 -0.75 9.61
C ASP A 49 4.14 -0.54 8.24
N VAL A 50 4.76 0.28 7.38
CA VAL A 50 4.30 0.55 6.03
C VAL A 50 5.41 0.28 5.03
N GLU A 51 5.07 -0.46 3.97
CA GLU A 51 5.95 -0.63 2.81
C GLU A 51 5.20 -0.17 1.58
N PHE A 52 5.83 0.65 0.74
CA PHE A 52 5.27 1.12 -0.52
C PHE A 52 6.02 0.49 -1.68
N VAL A 53 5.26 -0.11 -2.61
CA VAL A 53 5.79 -0.68 -3.84
C VAL A 53 5.20 0.08 -5.01
N LEU A 54 6.07 0.74 -5.79
CA LEU A 54 5.66 1.43 -7.01
C LEU A 54 5.60 0.42 -8.14
N GLY A 55 4.41 0.19 -8.67
CA GLY A 55 4.23 -0.75 -9.77
C GLY A 55 2.76 -0.95 -10.10
N SER A 56 2.53 -1.67 -11.19
CA SER A 56 1.18 -1.92 -11.71
C SER A 56 0.67 -3.28 -11.24
N ILE A 57 -0.63 -3.35 -10.93
CA ILE A 57 -1.30 -4.62 -10.67
C ILE A 57 -1.35 -5.51 -11.94
N LEU A 58 -1.07 -4.93 -13.10
CA LEU A 58 -0.97 -5.69 -14.36
C LEU A 58 0.37 -6.42 -14.48
N ASN A 59 1.34 -6.11 -13.64
CA ASN A 59 2.59 -6.85 -13.55
C ASN A 59 2.35 -8.07 -12.64
N ALA A 60 2.11 -9.22 -13.26
CA ALA A 60 1.74 -10.44 -12.54
C ALA A 60 2.81 -10.90 -11.55
N ASP A 61 4.09 -10.82 -11.92
CA ASP A 61 5.18 -11.24 -11.05
C ASP A 61 5.28 -10.35 -9.81
N LEU A 62 5.13 -9.03 -10.00
CA LEU A 62 5.15 -8.07 -8.90
C LEU A 62 3.96 -8.28 -7.97
N LEU A 63 2.78 -8.48 -8.54
CA LEU A 63 1.56 -8.71 -7.77
C LEU A 63 1.67 -10.00 -6.94
N ASP A 64 2.16 -11.07 -7.55
CA ASP A 64 2.37 -12.35 -6.87
C ASP A 64 3.34 -12.19 -5.69
N ASP A 65 4.42 -11.44 -5.88
CA ASP A 65 5.38 -11.16 -4.80
C ASP A 65 4.71 -10.41 -3.65
N CYS A 66 3.92 -9.38 -3.97
CA CYS A 66 3.22 -8.59 -2.94
C CYS A 66 2.22 -9.44 -2.17
N VAL A 67 1.47 -10.30 -2.86
CA VAL A 67 0.50 -11.20 -2.22
C VAL A 67 1.23 -12.18 -1.30
N ALA A 68 2.37 -12.71 -1.75
CA ALA A 68 3.15 -13.67 -0.95
C ALA A 68 3.72 -13.03 0.33
N ARG A 69 3.99 -11.72 0.32
CA ARG A 69 4.53 -10.99 1.46
C ARG A 69 3.46 -10.47 2.42
N SER A 70 2.18 -10.65 2.08
CA SER A 70 1.06 -10.20 2.89
C SER A 70 0.24 -11.38 3.41
N ASP A 71 -0.63 -11.13 4.33
CA ASP A 71 -1.50 -12.14 4.93
C ASP A 71 -2.78 -12.42 4.14
#